data_09ec9563658b150c4a417ade7530a1ba
#
_entry.id   09ec9563658b150c4a417ade7530a1ba
#
_cell.length_a   1.000
_cell.length_b   1.000
_cell.length_c   1.000
_cell.angle_alpha   90.00
_cell.angle_beta   90.00
_cell.angle_gamma   90.00
#
_symmetry.space_group_name_H-M   'P 1'
#
loop_
_entity.id
_entity.type
_entity.pdbx_description
1 polymer ?
#
loop_
_entity_poly.entity_id
_entity_poly.type
_entity_poly.pdbx_seq_one_letter_code
_entity_poly.pdbx_strand_id
1 'polypeptide(L)'
;MARGNGRTINVKIPTVKVINALQQALAKLELDYTSQDQAEAEYQKAMDKWKKDIQKWAIDNFSKAENIRTNYRSWSNTLNVDFDIMTEEENFPQEPSRDYETMNVHTYRDMKEEISNAIRILQLTDEEVVSTSTYNSIAKYL
;
A
#
# COMPACT_ATOMS: atom_id res chain seq x y z
N MET A 1 -19.31 30.27 -32.24
CA MET A 1 -19.11 29.89 -31.74
C MET A 1 -18.58 29.40 -31.23
N ALA A 2 -18.53 29.58 -31.24
CA ALA A 2 -17.91 28.96 -30.93
C ALA A 2 -17.75 28.53 -29.95
N ARG A 3 -18.07 28.53 -29.92
CA ARG A 3 -17.86 27.85 -28.94
C ARG A 3 -17.05 26.76 -29.14
N GLY A 4 -15.98 26.86 -29.66
CA GLY A 4 -15.02 25.85 -29.85
C GLY A 4 -14.59 25.15 -28.57
N ASN A 5 -14.70 25.86 -27.49
CA ASN A 5 -14.42 25.34 -26.16
C ASN A 5 -15.47 24.32 -25.70
N GLY A 6 -16.63 24.25 -26.36
CA GLY A 6 -17.63 23.24 -26.06
C GLY A 6 -17.51 21.97 -26.88
N ARG A 7 -16.41 21.77 -27.59
CA ARG A 7 -16.25 20.60 -28.43
C ARG A 7 -16.10 19.34 -27.63
N THR A 8 -16.91 18.36 -27.93
CA THR A 8 -16.76 17.01 -27.46
C THR A 8 -15.90 16.25 -28.47
N ILE A 9 -14.76 15.74 -28.00
CA ILE A 9 -13.94 14.88 -28.82
C ILE A 9 -14.60 13.51 -28.86
N ASN A 10 -15.03 13.07 -30.02
CA ASN A 10 -15.57 11.73 -30.18
C ASN A 10 -14.42 10.75 -30.27
N VAL A 11 -14.24 9.97 -29.21
CA VAL A 11 -13.25 8.92 -29.17
C VAL A 11 -13.90 7.66 -29.68
N LYS A 12 -13.37 7.12 -30.78
CA LYS A 12 -13.86 5.86 -31.37
C LYS A 12 -12.88 4.75 -31.01
N ILE A 13 -13.08 4.18 -29.84
CA ILE A 13 -12.23 3.08 -29.36
C ILE A 13 -13.00 1.77 -29.53
N PRO A 14 -12.44 0.76 -30.20
CA PRO A 14 -13.09 -0.54 -30.31
C PRO A 14 -13.37 -1.15 -28.94
N THR A 15 -14.57 -1.67 -28.77
CA THR A 15 -15.02 -2.30 -27.52
C THR A 15 -14.04 -3.38 -27.05
N VAL A 16 -13.51 -4.18 -27.99
CA VAL A 16 -12.55 -5.23 -27.68
C VAL A 16 -11.29 -4.67 -27.01
N LYS A 17 -10.79 -3.53 -27.48
CA LYS A 17 -9.62 -2.91 -26.87
C LYS A 17 -9.88 -2.43 -25.44
N VAL A 18 -11.09 -1.88 -25.21
CA VAL A 18 -11.46 -1.43 -23.86
C VAL A 18 -11.60 -2.64 -22.91
N ILE A 19 -12.23 -3.71 -23.38
CA ILE A 19 -12.35 -4.94 -22.58
C ILE A 19 -10.94 -5.49 -22.22
N ASN A 20 -10.06 -5.56 -23.19
CA ASN A 20 -8.68 -6.02 -22.95
C ASN A 20 -7.94 -5.14 -21.95
N ALA A 21 -8.09 -3.82 -22.06
CA ALA A 21 -7.47 -2.88 -21.12
C ALA A 21 -8.03 -3.04 -19.70
N LEU A 22 -9.34 -3.24 -19.58
CA LEU A 22 -9.98 -3.49 -18.28
C LEU A 22 -9.51 -4.83 -17.67
N GLN A 23 -9.37 -5.86 -18.49
CA GLN A 23 -8.84 -7.15 -18.03
C GLN A 23 -7.40 -7.03 -17.53
N GLN A 24 -6.58 -6.24 -18.21
CA GLN A 24 -5.22 -5.95 -17.76
C GLN A 24 -5.21 -5.14 -16.45
N ALA A 25 -6.11 -4.16 -16.33
CA ALA A 25 -6.25 -3.38 -15.11
C ALA A 25 -6.67 -4.26 -13.92
N LEU A 26 -7.59 -5.21 -14.16
CA LEU A 26 -8.02 -6.16 -13.14
C LEU A 26 -6.87 -7.07 -12.70
N ALA A 27 -6.11 -7.60 -13.65
CA ALA A 27 -4.97 -8.46 -13.35
C ALA A 27 -3.90 -7.70 -12.54
N LYS A 28 -3.64 -6.44 -12.89
CA LYS A 28 -2.71 -5.60 -12.15
C LYS A 28 -3.21 -5.34 -10.74
N LEU A 29 -4.50 -5.05 -10.58
CA LEU A 29 -5.10 -4.84 -9.26
C LEU A 29 -4.94 -6.07 -8.36
N GLU A 30 -5.21 -7.25 -8.91
CA GLU A 30 -5.05 -8.51 -8.17
C GLU A 30 -3.60 -8.77 -7.78
N LEU A 31 -2.67 -8.51 -8.70
CA LEU A 31 -1.25 -8.68 -8.42
C LEU A 31 -0.78 -7.70 -7.35
N ASP A 32 -1.16 -6.44 -7.44
CA ASP A 32 -0.79 -5.41 -6.47
C ASP A 32 -1.35 -5.72 -5.09
N TYR A 33 -2.59 -6.22 -5.02
CA TYR A 33 -3.21 -6.57 -3.74
C TYR A 33 -2.56 -7.81 -3.11
N THR A 34 -2.28 -8.85 -3.89
CA THR A 34 -1.66 -10.07 -3.36
C THR A 34 -0.20 -9.87 -2.98
N SER A 35 0.52 -9.02 -3.71
CA SER A 35 1.93 -8.75 -3.41
C SER A 35 2.12 -7.93 -2.14
N GLN A 36 1.10 -7.16 -1.70
CA GLN A 36 1.23 -6.39 -0.46
C GLN A 36 1.36 -7.28 0.78
N ASP A 37 0.76 -8.47 0.79
CA ASP A 37 0.89 -9.41 1.90
C ASP A 37 2.33 -9.88 2.07
N GLN A 38 3.01 -10.16 0.95
CA GLN A 38 4.42 -10.53 0.98
C GLN A 38 5.29 -9.37 1.44
N ALA A 39 5.02 -8.16 0.92
CA ALA A 39 5.76 -6.96 1.32
C ALA A 39 5.57 -6.66 2.80
N GLU A 40 4.35 -6.83 3.34
CA GLU A 40 4.08 -6.66 4.77
C GLU A 40 4.83 -7.69 5.61
N ALA A 41 4.86 -8.96 5.17
CA ALA A 41 5.58 -10.01 5.87
C ALA A 41 7.09 -9.72 5.92
N GLU A 42 7.66 -9.24 4.82
CA GLU A 42 9.07 -8.85 4.76
C GLU A 42 9.35 -7.64 5.66
N TYR A 43 8.46 -6.66 5.69
CA TYR A 43 8.56 -5.51 6.57
C TYR A 43 8.52 -5.94 8.04
N GLN A 44 7.62 -6.83 8.42
CA GLN A 44 7.53 -7.33 9.80
C GLN A 44 8.81 -8.08 10.20
N LYS A 45 9.38 -8.87 9.31
CA LYS A 45 10.67 -9.52 9.58
C LYS A 45 11.79 -8.51 9.80
N ALA A 46 11.81 -7.46 8.98
CA ALA A 46 12.80 -6.39 9.12
C ALA A 46 12.62 -5.64 10.43
N MET A 47 11.38 -5.37 10.84
CA MET A 47 11.08 -4.74 12.12
C MET A 47 11.49 -5.60 13.31
N ASP A 48 11.24 -6.91 13.25
CA ASP A 48 11.63 -7.83 14.31
C ASP A 48 13.16 -7.89 14.45
N LYS A 49 13.87 -7.91 13.33
CA LYS A 49 15.32 -7.85 13.32
C LYS A 49 15.82 -6.53 13.90
N TRP A 50 15.22 -5.42 13.49
CA TRP A 50 15.59 -4.10 13.98
C TRP A 50 15.41 -4.00 15.49
N LYS A 51 14.30 -4.51 16.02
CA LYS A 51 14.05 -4.52 17.47
C LYS A 51 15.16 -5.28 18.24
N LYS A 52 15.61 -6.39 17.69
CA LYS A 52 16.73 -7.14 18.27
C LYS A 52 18.04 -6.37 18.17
N ASP A 53 18.26 -5.72 17.04
CA ASP A 53 19.47 -4.93 16.82
C ASP A 53 19.54 -3.72 17.77
N ILE A 54 18.42 -3.03 18.01
CA ILE A 54 18.40 -1.92 18.97
C ILE A 54 18.56 -2.38 20.40
N GLN A 55 18.06 -3.57 20.77
CA GLN A 55 18.27 -4.14 22.08
C GLN A 55 19.76 -4.41 22.31
N LYS A 56 20.42 -5.01 21.34
CA LYS A 56 21.86 -5.25 21.39
C LYS A 56 22.65 -3.95 21.48
N TRP A 57 22.26 -2.97 20.65
CA TRP A 57 22.89 -1.66 20.67
C TRP A 57 22.74 -0.98 22.03
N ALA A 58 21.56 -1.06 22.64
CA ALA A 58 21.31 -0.50 23.96
C ALA A 58 22.20 -1.16 25.04
N ILE A 59 22.36 -2.47 24.98
CA ILE A 59 23.23 -3.20 25.90
C ILE A 59 24.69 -2.76 25.71
N ASP A 60 25.13 -2.69 24.47
CA ASP A 60 26.51 -2.29 24.14
C ASP A 60 26.81 -0.84 24.53
N ASN A 61 25.81 0.02 24.58
CA ASN A 61 25.94 1.44 24.88
C ASN A 61 25.36 1.81 26.26
N PHE A 62 25.09 0.85 27.11
CA PHE A 62 24.50 1.10 28.42
C PHE A 62 25.34 2.05 29.29
N SER A 63 26.66 2.05 29.11
CA SER A 63 27.54 2.96 29.85
C SER A 63 27.23 4.45 29.58
N LYS A 64 26.53 4.74 28.49
CA LYS A 64 26.11 6.10 28.11
C LYS A 64 24.69 6.43 28.54
N ALA A 65 24.05 5.50 29.28
CA ALA A 65 22.66 5.68 29.71
C ALA A 65 22.50 6.85 30.67
N GLU A 66 21.44 7.63 30.46
CA GLU A 66 21.04 8.75 31.29
C GLU A 66 19.62 8.53 31.81
N ASN A 67 19.26 9.26 32.87
CA ASN A 67 17.90 9.24 33.42
C ASN A 67 17.43 7.82 33.77
N ILE A 68 18.28 7.06 34.44
CA ILE A 68 17.97 5.68 34.84
C ILE A 68 16.85 5.70 35.88
N ARG A 69 15.76 5.01 35.57
CA ARG A 69 14.59 4.86 36.45
C ARG A 69 14.40 3.39 36.77
N THR A 70 14.08 3.10 38.02
CA THR A 70 13.87 1.75 38.47
C THR A 70 12.50 1.60 39.12
N ASN A 71 11.87 0.45 38.92
CA ASN A 71 10.62 0.09 39.56
C ASN A 71 10.71 -1.39 39.99
N TYR A 72 10.71 -1.61 41.32
CA TYR A 72 10.76 -2.97 41.87
C TYR A 72 9.35 -3.48 42.14
N ARG A 73 9.04 -4.65 41.59
CA ARG A 73 7.76 -5.35 41.83
C ARG A 73 8.01 -6.52 42.77
N SER A 74 7.66 -6.33 44.04
CA SER A 74 7.93 -7.33 45.08
C SER A 74 7.14 -8.64 44.87
N TRP A 75 5.93 -8.52 44.31
CA TRP A 75 5.06 -9.67 44.08
C TRP A 75 5.57 -10.61 42.98
N SER A 76 6.42 -10.15 42.10
CA SER A 76 7.01 -10.95 41.01
C SER A 76 8.53 -11.02 41.09
N ASN A 77 9.15 -10.42 42.11
CA ASN A 77 10.59 -10.29 42.24
C ASN A 77 11.28 -9.77 41.00
N THR A 78 10.63 -8.78 40.35
CA THR A 78 11.11 -8.21 39.07
C THR A 78 11.51 -6.77 39.28
N LEU A 79 12.70 -6.40 38.82
CA LEU A 79 13.17 -5.03 38.76
C LEU A 79 13.04 -4.54 37.30
N ASN A 80 12.18 -3.55 37.08
CA ASN A 80 12.12 -2.85 35.79
C ASN A 80 13.10 -1.69 35.80
N VAL A 81 13.87 -1.58 34.73
CA VAL A 81 14.85 -0.50 34.57
C VAL A 81 14.58 0.21 33.26
N ASP A 82 14.31 1.52 33.33
CA ASP A 82 14.17 2.37 32.15
C ASP A 82 15.33 3.36 32.11
N PHE A 83 15.84 3.63 30.93
CA PHE A 83 16.94 4.56 30.74
C PHE A 83 16.89 5.17 29.34
N ASP A 84 17.56 6.29 29.18
CA ASP A 84 17.65 6.98 27.91
C ASP A 84 19.10 6.93 27.40
N ILE A 85 19.25 6.63 26.10
CA ILE A 85 20.55 6.71 25.42
C ILE A 85 20.35 7.58 24.18
N MET A 86 21.22 8.56 23.99
CA MET A 86 21.17 9.39 22.78
C MET A 86 21.53 8.56 21.55
N THR A 87 20.67 8.65 20.51
CA THR A 87 20.77 7.82 19.30
C THR A 87 21.45 8.55 18.14
N GLU A 88 22.01 9.73 18.37
CA GLU A 88 22.66 10.55 17.33
C GLU A 88 24.00 9.98 16.86
N GLU A 89 24.40 8.84 17.41
CA GLU A 89 25.65 8.20 17.03
C GLU A 89 25.51 7.40 15.73
N GLU A 90 26.61 7.33 14.97
CA GLU A 90 26.65 6.70 13.64
C GLU A 90 26.29 5.21 13.64
N ASN A 91 26.37 4.56 14.79
CA ASN A 91 26.18 3.12 14.91
C ASN A 91 24.75 2.71 15.29
N PHE A 92 23.84 3.66 15.42
CA PHE A 92 22.46 3.31 15.75
C PHE A 92 21.79 2.62 14.56
N PRO A 93 21.16 1.44 14.78
CA PRO A 93 20.50 0.71 13.69
C PRO A 93 19.38 1.52 13.06
N GLN A 94 19.32 1.53 11.74
CA GLN A 94 18.32 2.27 11.00
C GLN A 94 16.99 1.54 11.00
N GLU A 95 15.91 2.25 11.35
CA GLU A 95 14.56 1.72 11.33
C GLU A 95 14.13 1.39 9.90
N PRO A 96 13.58 0.20 9.64
CA PRO A 96 13.02 -0.11 8.34
C PRO A 96 11.85 0.81 7.98
N SER A 97 11.75 1.18 6.72
CA SER A 97 10.65 2.00 6.23
C SER A 97 9.70 1.16 5.37
N ARG A 98 8.43 1.56 5.34
CA ARG A 98 7.44 0.98 4.44
C ARG A 98 7.55 1.65 3.08
N ASP A 99 8.12 0.94 2.12
CA ASP A 99 8.31 1.46 0.76
C ASP A 99 7.22 0.99 -0.21
N TYR A 100 6.07 0.56 0.30
CA TYR A 100 4.97 0.07 -0.51
C TYR A 100 3.65 0.67 -0.05
N GLU A 101 2.73 0.79 -1.01
CA GLU A 101 1.38 1.24 -0.72
C GLU A 101 0.52 0.06 -0.29
N THR A 102 -0.33 0.28 0.70
CA THR A 102 -1.27 -0.74 1.17
C THR A 102 -2.67 -0.39 0.69
N MET A 103 -3.39 -1.40 0.23
CA MET A 103 -4.78 -1.29 -0.17
C MET A 103 -5.63 -2.10 0.80
N ASN A 104 -6.68 -1.50 1.32
CA ASN A 104 -7.57 -2.18 2.22
C ASN A 104 -8.49 -3.14 1.44
N VAL A 105 -8.95 -4.20 2.12
CA VAL A 105 -9.75 -5.25 1.48
C VAL A 105 -11.06 -4.71 0.87
N HIS A 106 -11.67 -3.72 1.49
CA HIS A 106 -12.92 -3.14 0.99
C HIS A 106 -12.68 -2.37 -0.31
N THR A 107 -11.64 -1.57 -0.37
CA THR A 107 -11.25 -0.84 -1.57
C THR A 107 -10.93 -1.82 -2.71
N TYR A 108 -10.19 -2.87 -2.42
CA TYR A 108 -9.87 -3.90 -3.41
C TYR A 108 -11.13 -4.57 -3.96
N ARG A 109 -12.05 -4.99 -3.09
CA ARG A 109 -13.31 -5.62 -3.50
C ARG A 109 -14.16 -4.71 -4.34
N ASP A 110 -14.29 -3.45 -3.94
CA ASP A 110 -15.10 -2.47 -4.66
C ASP A 110 -14.53 -2.21 -6.07
N MET A 111 -13.24 -2.00 -6.19
CA MET A 111 -12.59 -1.81 -7.49
C MET A 111 -12.69 -3.04 -8.36
N LYS A 112 -12.50 -4.22 -7.80
CA LYS A 112 -12.62 -5.49 -8.52
C LYS A 112 -14.03 -5.68 -9.06
N GLU A 113 -15.04 -5.40 -8.23
CA GLU A 113 -16.45 -5.52 -8.64
C GLU A 113 -16.77 -4.51 -9.74
N GLU A 114 -16.37 -3.26 -9.61
CA GLU A 114 -16.64 -2.23 -10.59
C GLU A 114 -15.99 -2.55 -11.94
N ILE A 115 -14.73 -2.97 -11.94
CA ILE A 115 -14.03 -3.37 -13.17
C ILE A 115 -14.69 -4.59 -13.81
N SER A 116 -15.02 -5.59 -13.00
CA SER A 116 -15.67 -6.82 -13.49
C SER A 116 -17.02 -6.54 -14.09
N ASN A 117 -17.81 -5.64 -13.48
CA ASN A 117 -19.11 -5.25 -13.99
C ASN A 117 -18.98 -4.47 -15.30
N ALA A 118 -17.98 -3.58 -15.40
CA ALA A 118 -17.72 -2.85 -16.64
C ALA A 118 -17.37 -3.80 -17.78
N ILE A 119 -16.54 -4.81 -17.52
CA ILE A 119 -16.20 -5.83 -18.52
C ILE A 119 -17.45 -6.58 -18.96
N ARG A 120 -18.28 -7.00 -18.01
CA ARG A 120 -19.51 -7.75 -18.30
C ARG A 120 -20.47 -6.95 -19.17
N ILE A 121 -20.68 -5.67 -18.83
CA ILE A 121 -21.55 -4.78 -19.61
C ILE A 121 -21.03 -4.63 -21.03
N LEU A 122 -19.74 -4.45 -21.21
CA LEU A 122 -19.16 -4.31 -22.54
C LEU A 122 -19.20 -5.61 -23.34
N GLN A 123 -19.10 -6.76 -22.67
CA GLN A 123 -19.23 -8.06 -23.34
C GLN A 123 -20.65 -8.34 -23.80
N LEU A 124 -21.65 -7.77 -23.13
CA LEU A 124 -23.05 -7.95 -23.47
C LEU A 124 -23.54 -6.96 -24.52
N THR A 125 -22.79 -5.91 -24.82
CA THR A 125 -23.18 -4.93 -25.85
C THR A 125 -22.85 -5.45 -27.24
N ASP A 126 -23.74 -5.17 -28.21
CA ASP A 126 -23.49 -5.48 -29.61
C ASP A 126 -22.70 -4.40 -30.33
N GLU A 127 -22.37 -3.31 -29.66
CA GLU A 127 -21.65 -2.20 -30.27
C GLU A 127 -20.17 -2.52 -30.40
N GLU A 128 -19.62 -2.27 -31.60
CA GLU A 128 -18.20 -2.49 -31.88
C GLU A 128 -17.31 -1.39 -31.32
N VAL A 129 -17.89 -0.23 -31.03
CA VAL A 129 -17.19 0.98 -30.58
C VAL A 129 -17.85 1.49 -29.32
N VAL A 130 -17.02 1.82 -28.32
CA VAL A 130 -17.48 2.37 -27.05
C VAL A 130 -17.87 3.84 -27.23
N SER A 131 -19.05 4.24 -26.72
CA SER A 131 -19.47 5.64 -26.73
C SER A 131 -18.57 6.48 -25.82
N THR A 132 -18.50 7.79 -26.10
CA THR A 132 -17.70 8.71 -25.30
C THR A 132 -18.15 8.73 -23.84
N SER A 133 -19.45 8.69 -23.58
CA SER A 133 -19.95 8.70 -22.20
C SER A 133 -19.59 7.42 -21.45
N THR A 134 -19.67 6.26 -22.10
CA THR A 134 -19.25 5.00 -21.51
C THR A 134 -17.76 5.00 -21.23
N TYR A 135 -16.95 5.44 -22.20
CA TYR A 135 -15.50 5.56 -22.00
C TYR A 135 -15.16 6.43 -20.81
N ASN A 136 -15.80 7.59 -20.69
CA ASN A 136 -15.53 8.51 -19.59
C ASN A 136 -15.88 7.90 -18.23
N SER A 137 -16.89 7.04 -18.15
CA SER A 137 -17.29 6.40 -16.91
C SER A 137 -16.29 5.34 -16.44
N ILE A 138 -15.53 4.73 -17.36
CA ILE A 138 -14.59 3.66 -17.05
C ILE A 138 -13.12 4.05 -17.20
N ALA A 139 -12.83 5.25 -17.70
CA ALA A 139 -11.47 5.71 -17.97
C ALA A 139 -10.60 5.72 -16.71
N LYS A 140 -11.19 5.90 -15.54
CA LYS A 140 -10.46 5.90 -14.27
C LYS A 140 -9.78 4.56 -13.93
N TYR A 141 -10.22 3.47 -14.57
CA TYR A 141 -9.61 2.14 -14.36
C TYR A 141 -8.54 1.82 -15.41
N LEU A 142 -8.45 2.62 -16.45
CA LEU A 142 -7.51 2.40 -17.53
C LEU A 142 -6.21 3.19 -17.32
#